data_53d9d6428e74efccdcf93b4a765bc1a7
#
_entry.id   53d9d6428e74efccdcf93b4a765bc1a7
#
_cell.length_a   1.000
_cell.length_b   1.000
_cell.length_c   1.000
_cell.angle_alpha   90.00
_cell.angle_beta   90.00
_cell.angle_gamma   90.00
#
_symmetry.space_group_name_H-M   'P 1'
#
loop_
_entity.id
_entity.type
_entity.pdbx_description
1 polymer ?
#
loop_
_entity_poly.entity_id
_entity_poly.type
_entity_poly.pdbx_seq_one_letter_code
_entity_poly.pdbx_strand_id
1 'polypeptide(L)'
;MSSDFDKLLPTLERIATALERMAPPARARNDLSAADAFVWQARTSYLQPVRNVNRVDIGLLQGIGQQKEILYNNTKRFADGLPANNALLWGARGTGKSSIVKAMHAKINAESPASLALVEIHREDIPTLPELLHILQEGGRRTILFCDDLSFDMHDESYKSLKAVLDGGIEGRPKNVIFYATSNRRHLMARDMIENERSTAINPSEAVEEKVSLSDRFGLWLGFHNISQDVYFEIIEGYAKEFGIDIPTEELHARAKEWTVTRGSRSGRVAWQFIQEVAGELGKSID
;
A
#
# COMPACT_ATOMS: atom_id res chain seq x y z
N MET A 1 -41.05 -31.64 39.32
CA MET A 1 -39.74 -31.12 38.76
C MET A 1 -39.89 -30.27 37.51
N SER A 2 -40.94 -30.34 36.71
CA SER A 2 -41.19 -29.49 35.52
C SER A 2 -41.51 -28.03 35.88
N SER A 3 -42.27 -27.78 36.96
CA SER A 3 -42.81 -26.44 37.31
C SER A 3 -41.77 -25.39 37.77
N ASP A 4 -40.64 -25.82 38.31
CA ASP A 4 -39.61 -24.87 38.82
C ASP A 4 -38.66 -24.42 37.69
N PHE A 5 -38.47 -25.28 36.68
CA PHE A 5 -37.67 -24.92 35.51
C PHE A 5 -38.39 -23.89 34.64
N ASP A 6 -39.70 -24.01 34.48
CA ASP A 6 -40.49 -23.05 33.70
C ASP A 6 -40.53 -21.66 34.35
N LYS A 7 -40.37 -21.55 35.68
CA LYS A 7 -40.26 -20.26 36.39
C LYS A 7 -38.89 -19.62 36.25
N LEU A 8 -37.83 -20.42 36.04
CA LEU A 8 -36.46 -19.94 35.88
C LEU A 8 -36.15 -19.51 34.45
N LEU A 9 -36.86 -20.09 33.45
CA LEU A 9 -36.61 -19.84 32.05
C LEU A 9 -36.60 -18.35 31.69
N PRO A 10 -37.59 -17.52 32.09
CA PRO A 10 -37.58 -16.08 31.78
C PRO A 10 -36.38 -15.31 32.39
N THR A 11 -35.92 -15.78 33.55
CA THR A 11 -34.75 -15.15 34.20
C THR A 11 -33.48 -15.54 33.49
N LEU A 12 -33.32 -16.78 33.05
CA LEU A 12 -32.20 -17.26 32.26
C LEU A 12 -32.15 -16.58 30.89
N GLU A 13 -33.26 -16.39 30.23
CA GLU A 13 -33.35 -15.63 28.97
C GLU A 13 -32.93 -14.16 29.12
N ARG A 14 -33.35 -13.52 30.22
CA ARG A 14 -32.91 -12.16 30.54
C ARG A 14 -31.42 -12.08 30.82
N ILE A 15 -30.86 -13.06 31.52
CA ILE A 15 -29.41 -13.15 31.78
C ILE A 15 -28.66 -13.39 30.45
N ALA A 16 -29.11 -14.33 29.62
CA ALA A 16 -28.53 -14.59 28.32
C ALA A 16 -28.51 -13.32 27.43
N THR A 17 -29.66 -12.63 27.32
CA THR A 17 -29.77 -11.38 26.59
C THR A 17 -28.86 -10.27 27.15
N ALA A 18 -28.72 -10.20 28.46
CA ALA A 18 -27.81 -9.23 29.08
C ALA A 18 -26.34 -9.57 28.79
N LEU A 19 -25.96 -10.84 28.85
CA LEU A 19 -24.62 -11.32 28.50
C LEU A 19 -24.32 -11.13 27.02
N GLU A 20 -25.28 -11.37 26.12
CA GLU A 20 -25.16 -11.12 24.69
C GLU A 20 -24.93 -9.62 24.39
N ARG A 21 -25.59 -8.73 25.11
CA ARG A 21 -25.36 -7.27 25.01
C ARG A 21 -24.01 -6.82 25.56
N MET A 22 -23.47 -7.54 26.53
CA MET A 22 -22.16 -7.28 27.12
C MET A 22 -21.03 -8.00 26.38
N ALA A 23 -21.36 -9.07 25.64
CA ALA A 23 -20.39 -9.77 24.83
C ALA A 23 -19.92 -8.84 23.70
N PRO A 24 -18.62 -8.71 23.46
CA PRO A 24 -18.16 -8.02 22.27
C PRO A 24 -18.79 -8.71 21.04
N PRO A 25 -19.20 -7.94 20.02
CA PRO A 25 -19.73 -8.55 18.79
C PRO A 25 -18.76 -9.63 18.31
N ALA A 26 -19.30 -10.76 17.90
CA ALA A 26 -18.50 -11.85 17.36
C ALA A 26 -17.52 -11.27 16.35
N ARG A 27 -16.21 -11.51 16.55
CA ARG A 27 -15.17 -11.00 15.63
C ARG A 27 -15.60 -11.39 14.23
N ALA A 28 -15.76 -10.39 13.36
CA ALA A 28 -16.06 -10.65 11.97
C ALA A 28 -14.96 -11.58 11.43
N ARG A 29 -15.35 -12.67 10.80
CA ARG A 29 -14.36 -13.60 10.23
C ARG A 29 -13.57 -12.84 9.16
N ASN A 30 -12.25 -12.98 9.19
CA ASN A 30 -11.35 -12.45 8.17
C ASN A 30 -11.49 -13.30 6.90
N ASP A 31 -12.48 -12.94 6.07
CA ASP A 31 -12.77 -13.66 4.82
C ASP A 31 -12.12 -12.94 3.63
N LEU A 32 -11.03 -13.51 3.14
CA LEU A 32 -10.30 -13.00 1.97
C LEU A 32 -11.06 -13.19 0.65
N SER A 33 -12.21 -13.89 0.65
CA SER A 33 -13.06 -14.02 -0.53
C SER A 33 -14.08 -12.86 -0.67
N ALA A 34 -14.28 -12.08 0.39
CA ALA A 34 -15.28 -11.00 0.44
C ALA A 34 -14.98 -9.82 -0.49
N ALA A 35 -13.71 -9.62 -0.85
CA ALA A 35 -13.24 -8.56 -1.76
C ALA A 35 -11.87 -8.90 -2.33
N ASP A 36 -11.40 -8.09 -3.30
CA ASP A 36 -10.03 -8.19 -3.83
C ASP A 36 -9.05 -7.29 -3.08
N ALA A 37 -9.55 -6.34 -2.29
CA ALA A 37 -8.71 -5.46 -1.49
C ALA A 37 -9.27 -5.26 -0.08
N PHE A 38 -8.36 -5.05 0.87
CA PHE A 38 -8.67 -4.90 2.29
C PHE A 38 -7.75 -3.86 2.94
N VAL A 39 -8.23 -3.27 4.04
CA VAL A 39 -7.41 -2.49 4.96
C VAL A 39 -7.36 -3.21 6.30
N TRP A 40 -6.16 -3.41 6.83
CA TRP A 40 -5.96 -3.98 8.14
C TRP A 40 -6.37 -3.00 9.25
N GLN A 41 -7.27 -3.45 10.11
CA GLN A 41 -7.71 -2.74 11.30
C GLN A 41 -7.09 -3.39 12.54
N ALA A 42 -5.91 -2.95 12.94
CA ALA A 42 -5.11 -3.57 14.00
C ALA A 42 -5.84 -3.63 15.34
N ARG A 43 -6.62 -2.60 15.69
CA ARG A 43 -7.35 -2.54 16.99
C ARG A 43 -8.40 -3.63 17.17
N THR A 44 -8.92 -4.16 16.09
CA THR A 44 -9.99 -5.17 16.07
C THR A 44 -9.56 -6.47 15.42
N SER A 45 -8.30 -6.55 14.98
CA SER A 45 -7.74 -7.71 14.24
C SER A 45 -8.63 -8.11 13.05
N TYR A 46 -9.07 -7.10 12.27
CA TYR A 46 -10.04 -7.26 11.20
C TYR A 46 -9.55 -6.77 9.86
N LEU A 47 -9.78 -7.56 8.81
CA LEU A 47 -9.58 -7.19 7.42
C LEU A 47 -10.85 -6.51 6.88
N GLN A 48 -10.85 -5.19 6.83
CA GLN A 48 -11.95 -4.40 6.29
C GLN A 48 -11.98 -4.49 4.77
N PRO A 49 -13.03 -5.06 4.15
CA PRO A 49 -13.12 -5.16 2.69
C PRO A 49 -13.24 -3.78 2.03
N VAL A 50 -12.50 -3.57 0.95
CA VAL A 50 -12.56 -2.38 0.09
C VAL A 50 -13.13 -2.80 -1.26
N ARG A 51 -14.38 -2.40 -1.54
CA ARG A 51 -15.05 -2.77 -2.79
C ARG A 51 -14.56 -1.96 -3.98
N ASN A 52 -14.30 -0.66 -3.77
CA ASN A 52 -13.82 0.25 -4.81
C ASN A 52 -12.43 0.76 -4.42
N VAL A 53 -11.41 0.19 -5.03
CA VAL A 53 -10.02 0.62 -4.81
C VAL A 53 -9.79 1.93 -5.56
N ASN A 54 -9.39 2.97 -4.85
CA ASN A 54 -8.94 4.22 -5.49
C ASN A 54 -7.61 3.96 -6.22
N ARG A 55 -7.67 3.85 -7.53
CA ARG A 55 -6.54 3.51 -8.40
C ARG A 55 -6.55 4.34 -9.68
N VAL A 56 -5.39 4.51 -10.26
CA VAL A 56 -5.21 5.06 -11.60
C VAL A 56 -5.03 3.88 -12.56
N ASP A 57 -5.58 3.96 -13.77
CA ASP A 57 -5.31 2.96 -14.79
C ASP A 57 -3.81 2.89 -15.09
N ILE A 58 -3.31 1.68 -15.33
CA ILE A 58 -1.88 1.46 -15.57
C ILE A 58 -1.38 2.15 -16.84
N GLY A 59 -2.25 2.38 -17.81
CA GLY A 59 -1.96 3.12 -19.04
C GLY A 59 -1.66 4.59 -18.78
N LEU A 60 -2.25 5.18 -17.75
CA LEU A 60 -2.06 6.59 -17.39
C LEU A 60 -0.79 6.86 -16.56
N LEU A 61 -0.12 5.82 -16.10
CA LEU A 61 1.14 5.94 -15.36
C LEU A 61 2.31 6.08 -16.35
N GLN A 62 2.64 7.28 -16.81
CA GLN A 62 3.70 7.54 -17.77
C GLN A 62 5.08 7.76 -17.12
N GLY A 63 6.15 7.60 -17.89
CA GLY A 63 7.53 7.83 -17.46
C GLY A 63 8.14 6.77 -16.53
N ILE A 64 7.42 5.66 -16.27
CA ILE A 64 7.84 4.57 -15.38
C ILE A 64 7.73 3.19 -16.07
N GLY A 65 8.03 3.12 -17.35
CA GLY A 65 7.89 1.88 -18.16
C GLY A 65 8.70 0.72 -17.59
N GLN A 66 9.96 0.94 -17.26
CA GLN A 66 10.84 -0.08 -16.69
C GLN A 66 10.31 -0.61 -15.35
N GLN A 67 9.88 0.30 -14.46
CA GLN A 67 9.31 -0.07 -13.16
C GLN A 67 8.02 -0.88 -13.33
N LYS A 68 7.17 -0.52 -14.31
CA LYS A 68 5.96 -1.28 -14.65
C LYS A 68 6.30 -2.71 -15.05
N GLU A 69 7.24 -2.89 -15.95
CA GLU A 69 7.63 -4.20 -16.45
C GLU A 69 8.21 -5.09 -15.35
N ILE A 70 9.16 -4.56 -14.58
CA ILE A 70 9.81 -5.32 -13.50
C ILE A 70 8.78 -5.72 -12.44
N LEU A 71 7.94 -4.77 -11.98
CA LEU A 71 6.94 -5.06 -10.95
C LEU A 71 5.86 -6.02 -11.47
N TYR A 72 5.42 -5.88 -12.73
CA TYR A 72 4.50 -6.80 -13.36
C TYR A 72 5.04 -8.23 -13.35
N ASN A 73 6.25 -8.43 -13.86
CA ASN A 73 6.89 -9.75 -13.93
C ASN A 73 7.06 -10.39 -12.55
N ASN A 74 7.42 -9.59 -11.53
CA ASN A 74 7.53 -10.07 -10.16
C ASN A 74 6.17 -10.46 -9.57
N THR A 75 5.15 -9.61 -9.76
CA THR A 75 3.79 -9.83 -9.25
C THR A 75 3.11 -11.00 -9.97
N LYS A 76 3.29 -11.12 -11.29
CA LYS A 76 2.74 -12.23 -12.08
C LYS A 76 3.33 -13.57 -11.66
N ARG A 77 4.65 -13.66 -11.47
CA ARG A 77 5.30 -14.87 -10.92
C ARG A 77 4.70 -15.25 -9.57
N PHE A 78 4.52 -14.27 -8.69
CA PHE A 78 3.88 -14.53 -7.40
C PHE A 78 2.44 -15.03 -7.56
N ALA A 79 1.63 -14.43 -8.41
CA ALA A 79 0.27 -14.87 -8.69
C ALA A 79 0.23 -16.32 -9.23
N ASP A 80 1.20 -16.68 -10.07
CA ASP A 80 1.33 -18.03 -10.67
C ASP A 80 1.96 -19.06 -9.72
N GLY A 81 2.31 -18.68 -8.48
CA GLY A 81 2.88 -19.59 -7.49
C GLY A 81 4.38 -19.78 -7.60
N LEU A 82 5.03 -18.98 -8.41
CA LEU A 82 6.48 -19.02 -8.62
C LEU A 82 7.22 -18.13 -7.60
N PRO A 83 8.53 -18.31 -7.41
CA PRO A 83 9.33 -17.45 -6.56
C PRO A 83 9.27 -15.98 -6.98
N ALA A 84 9.06 -15.11 -6.00
CA ALA A 84 9.01 -13.66 -6.18
C ALA A 84 9.57 -12.93 -4.94
N ASN A 85 10.06 -11.73 -5.15
CA ASN A 85 10.72 -10.92 -4.13
C ASN A 85 9.78 -9.88 -3.53
N ASN A 86 9.96 -9.58 -2.24
CA ASN A 86 9.42 -8.36 -1.65
C ASN A 86 9.97 -7.15 -2.39
N ALA A 87 9.18 -6.09 -2.51
CA ALA A 87 9.57 -4.90 -3.28
C ALA A 87 9.53 -3.62 -2.44
N LEU A 88 10.59 -2.83 -2.54
CA LEU A 88 10.65 -1.46 -2.04
C LEU A 88 10.66 -0.49 -3.23
N LEU A 89 9.60 0.32 -3.33
CA LEU A 89 9.46 1.38 -4.31
C LEU A 89 9.85 2.70 -3.64
N TRP A 90 10.98 3.28 -4.01
CA TRP A 90 11.51 4.45 -3.33
C TRP A 90 11.70 5.64 -4.29
N GLY A 91 11.66 6.87 -3.76
CA GLY A 91 11.97 8.06 -4.55
C GLY A 91 10.99 9.20 -4.38
N ALA A 92 10.97 10.15 -5.31
CA ALA A 92 10.26 11.40 -5.19
C ALA A 92 8.75 11.23 -4.96
N ARG A 93 8.14 12.19 -4.24
CA ARG A 93 6.68 12.19 -3.99
C ARG A 93 5.90 12.42 -5.28
N GLY A 94 4.74 11.78 -5.39
CA GLY A 94 3.83 11.97 -6.53
C GLY A 94 4.30 11.35 -7.85
N THR A 95 5.30 10.45 -7.84
CA THR A 95 5.84 9.79 -9.03
C THR A 95 5.17 8.46 -9.39
N GLY A 96 4.06 8.11 -8.71
CA GLY A 96 3.26 6.93 -9.05
C GLY A 96 3.61 5.66 -8.26
N LYS A 97 4.46 5.72 -7.21
CA LYS A 97 4.85 4.54 -6.40
C LYS A 97 3.66 3.74 -5.86
N SER A 98 2.76 4.38 -5.14
CA SER A 98 1.57 3.71 -4.58
C SER A 98 0.57 3.35 -5.68
N SER A 99 0.45 4.20 -6.69
CA SER A 99 -0.47 3.97 -7.81
C SER A 99 -0.10 2.73 -8.61
N ILE A 100 1.20 2.48 -8.86
CA ILE A 100 1.63 1.30 -9.62
C ILE A 100 1.32 0.00 -8.89
N VAL A 101 1.41 -0.07 -7.56
CA VAL A 101 1.07 -1.28 -6.79
C VAL A 101 -0.42 -1.61 -6.96
N LYS A 102 -1.29 -0.61 -6.77
CA LYS A 102 -2.74 -0.76 -6.94
C LYS A 102 -3.12 -1.11 -8.39
N ALA A 103 -2.49 -0.47 -9.37
CA ALA A 103 -2.71 -0.75 -10.79
C ALA A 103 -2.24 -2.15 -11.19
N MET A 104 -1.10 -2.63 -10.65
CA MET A 104 -0.61 -3.99 -10.89
C MET A 104 -1.54 -5.05 -10.34
N HIS A 105 -2.00 -4.88 -9.09
CA HIS A 105 -2.99 -5.78 -8.50
C HIS A 105 -4.23 -5.90 -9.40
N ALA A 106 -4.77 -4.76 -9.84
CA ALA A 106 -5.93 -4.74 -10.71
C ALA A 106 -5.68 -5.40 -12.07
N LYS A 107 -4.52 -5.13 -12.69
CA LYS A 107 -4.13 -5.73 -13.97
C LYS A 107 -4.03 -7.26 -13.86
N ILE A 108 -3.36 -7.78 -12.83
CA ILE A 108 -3.22 -9.23 -12.63
C ILE A 108 -4.60 -9.88 -12.40
N ASN A 109 -5.47 -9.27 -11.59
CA ASN A 109 -6.82 -9.79 -11.36
C ASN A 109 -7.74 -9.67 -12.58
N ALA A 110 -7.49 -8.73 -13.51
CA ALA A 110 -8.18 -8.69 -14.78
C ALA A 110 -7.75 -9.85 -15.71
N GLU A 111 -6.48 -10.26 -15.66
CA GLU A 111 -5.95 -11.40 -16.41
C GLU A 111 -6.34 -12.76 -15.78
N SER A 112 -6.44 -12.83 -14.46
CA SER A 112 -6.77 -14.02 -13.68
C SER A 112 -7.63 -13.62 -12.47
N PRO A 113 -8.97 -13.63 -12.60
CA PRO A 113 -9.88 -13.15 -11.56
C PRO A 113 -9.63 -13.80 -10.19
N ALA A 114 -9.66 -12.97 -9.14
CA ALA A 114 -9.46 -13.36 -7.74
C ALA A 114 -8.12 -14.06 -7.43
N SER A 115 -7.12 -13.96 -8.31
CA SER A 115 -5.80 -14.57 -8.10
C SER A 115 -5.04 -13.95 -6.94
N LEU A 116 -5.19 -12.64 -6.73
CA LEU A 116 -4.51 -11.88 -5.69
C LEU A 116 -5.49 -11.10 -4.81
N ALA A 117 -5.21 -11.05 -3.50
CA ALA A 117 -5.72 -10.03 -2.59
C ALA A 117 -4.68 -8.92 -2.42
N LEU A 118 -5.15 -7.69 -2.21
CA LEU A 118 -4.32 -6.55 -1.80
C LEU A 118 -4.72 -6.16 -0.38
N VAL A 119 -3.81 -6.26 0.56
CA VAL A 119 -4.05 -5.87 1.96
C VAL A 119 -3.16 -4.69 2.31
N GLU A 120 -3.77 -3.55 2.61
CA GLU A 120 -3.05 -2.37 3.07
C GLU A 120 -2.88 -2.42 4.59
N ILE A 121 -1.65 -2.21 5.07
CA ILE A 121 -1.30 -2.03 6.47
C ILE A 121 -0.70 -0.63 6.64
N HIS A 122 -1.18 0.12 7.65
CA HIS A 122 -0.59 1.40 7.99
C HIS A 122 0.74 1.22 8.73
N ARG A 123 1.64 2.18 8.59
CA ARG A 123 2.96 2.14 9.24
C ARG A 123 2.86 1.94 10.75
N GLU A 124 1.90 2.60 11.38
CA GLU A 124 1.66 2.55 12.82
C GLU A 124 1.26 1.15 13.30
N ASP A 125 0.69 0.33 12.41
CA ASP A 125 0.19 -1.01 12.69
C ASP A 125 1.22 -2.12 12.43
N ILE A 126 2.44 -1.78 11.96
CA ILE A 126 3.53 -2.75 11.74
C ILE A 126 3.82 -3.64 12.96
N PRO A 127 3.74 -3.19 14.22
CA PRO A 127 3.88 -4.08 15.37
C PRO A 127 2.92 -5.26 15.38
N THR A 128 1.75 -5.14 14.73
CA THR A 128 0.74 -6.22 14.62
C THR A 128 0.93 -7.12 13.39
N LEU A 129 2.00 -6.89 12.63
CA LEU A 129 2.29 -7.63 11.40
C LEU A 129 2.34 -9.16 11.58
N PRO A 130 2.91 -9.72 12.69
CA PRO A 130 2.88 -11.17 12.91
C PRO A 130 1.46 -11.74 12.98
N GLU A 131 0.54 -11.06 13.67
CA GLU A 131 -0.87 -11.48 13.76
C GLU A 131 -1.54 -11.43 12.37
N LEU A 132 -1.33 -10.34 11.63
CA LEU A 132 -1.85 -10.22 10.27
C LEU A 132 -1.33 -11.33 9.36
N LEU A 133 -0.04 -11.64 9.41
CA LEU A 133 0.55 -12.70 8.59
C LEU A 133 -0.05 -14.07 8.90
N HIS A 134 -0.33 -14.36 10.16
CA HIS A 134 -1.01 -15.60 10.56
C HIS A 134 -2.42 -15.69 9.94
N ILE A 135 -3.21 -14.62 10.02
CA ILE A 135 -4.53 -14.53 9.40
C ILE A 135 -4.45 -14.74 7.87
N LEU A 136 -3.49 -14.10 7.22
CA LEU A 136 -3.31 -14.22 5.78
C LEU A 136 -2.86 -15.64 5.38
N GLN A 137 -2.03 -16.28 6.19
CA GLN A 137 -1.58 -17.66 5.98
C GLN A 137 -2.75 -18.62 6.04
N GLU A 138 -3.58 -18.52 7.08
CA GLU A 138 -4.78 -19.35 7.24
C GLU A 138 -5.81 -19.14 6.12
N GLY A 139 -5.95 -17.90 5.64
CA GLY A 139 -6.84 -17.55 4.53
C GLY A 139 -6.42 -18.13 3.19
N GLY A 140 -5.18 -18.57 3.03
CA GLY A 140 -4.65 -19.31 1.89
C GLY A 140 -4.58 -18.56 0.56
N ARG A 141 -5.30 -17.43 0.40
CA ARG A 141 -5.28 -16.60 -0.83
C ARG A 141 -3.94 -15.89 -0.98
N ARG A 142 -3.40 -15.86 -2.20
CA ARG A 142 -2.19 -15.08 -2.47
C ARG A 142 -2.45 -13.62 -2.25
N THR A 143 -1.59 -12.99 -1.45
CA THR A 143 -1.82 -11.64 -0.94
C THR A 143 -0.59 -10.76 -1.14
N ILE A 144 -0.80 -9.60 -1.75
CA ILE A 144 0.13 -8.49 -1.69
C ILE A 144 -0.17 -7.73 -0.40
N LEU A 145 0.73 -7.82 0.57
CA LEU A 145 0.70 -6.99 1.76
C LEU A 145 1.41 -5.67 1.43
N PHE A 146 0.69 -4.57 1.50
CA PHE A 146 1.13 -3.27 1.04
C PHE A 146 1.23 -2.27 2.18
N CYS A 147 2.38 -1.63 2.35
CA CYS A 147 2.60 -0.53 3.28
C CYS A 147 3.01 0.72 2.50
N ASP A 148 2.14 1.74 2.51
CA ASP A 148 2.43 3.01 1.85
C ASP A 148 3.21 3.95 2.78
N ASP A 149 4.11 4.75 2.20
CA ASP A 149 4.97 5.76 2.85
C ASP A 149 5.74 5.23 4.07
N LEU A 150 6.34 4.04 3.91
CA LEU A 150 7.13 3.40 4.95
C LEU A 150 8.41 4.21 5.24
N SER A 151 8.56 4.63 6.48
CA SER A 151 9.76 5.31 6.98
C SER A 151 9.83 5.15 8.49
N PHE A 152 11.02 5.07 9.05
CA PHE A 152 11.23 4.94 10.48
C PHE A 152 12.04 6.13 11.01
N ASP A 153 11.66 6.60 12.20
CA ASP A 153 12.38 7.64 12.93
C ASP A 153 13.35 7.02 13.96
N MET A 154 14.20 7.86 14.58
CA MET A 154 15.30 7.40 15.46
C MET A 154 14.86 6.47 16.60
N HIS A 155 13.69 6.71 17.15
CA HIS A 155 13.17 5.98 18.32
C HIS A 155 12.05 5.00 17.98
N ASP A 156 11.80 4.79 16.69
CA ASP A 156 10.76 3.88 16.24
C ASP A 156 11.28 2.44 16.28
N GLU A 157 10.80 1.66 17.23
CA GLU A 157 11.17 0.24 17.37
C GLU A 157 10.37 -0.70 16.45
N SER A 158 9.35 -0.18 15.75
CA SER A 158 8.52 -1.00 14.87
C SER A 158 9.29 -1.60 13.68
N TYR A 159 10.46 -1.01 13.32
CA TYR A 159 11.35 -1.59 12.31
C TYR A 159 11.84 -2.99 12.68
N LYS A 160 11.93 -3.33 13.99
CA LYS A 160 12.35 -4.65 14.45
C LYS A 160 11.33 -5.73 14.08
N SER A 161 10.04 -5.41 14.19
CA SER A 161 8.95 -6.30 13.76
C SER A 161 8.99 -6.55 12.27
N LEU A 162 9.19 -5.49 11.47
CA LEU A 162 9.33 -5.62 10.02
C LEU A 162 10.59 -6.44 9.65
N LYS A 163 11.72 -6.20 10.32
CA LYS A 163 12.97 -6.96 10.12
C LYS A 163 12.73 -8.44 10.36
N ALA A 164 12.13 -8.81 11.49
CA ALA A 164 11.85 -10.21 11.83
C ALA A 164 10.98 -10.90 10.76
N VAL A 165 10.01 -10.20 10.21
CA VAL A 165 9.13 -10.70 9.13
C VAL A 165 9.88 -10.84 7.80
N LEU A 166 10.70 -9.85 7.42
CA LEU A 166 11.46 -9.90 6.17
C LEU A 166 12.59 -10.95 6.22
N ASP A 167 13.22 -11.15 7.38
CA ASP A 167 14.24 -12.19 7.60
C ASP A 167 13.62 -13.59 7.66
N GLY A 168 12.31 -13.67 7.92
CA GLY A 168 11.58 -14.93 7.88
C GLY A 168 11.62 -15.76 9.15
N GLY A 169 12.32 -15.39 10.21
CA GLY A 169 12.38 -16.10 11.50
C GLY A 169 12.33 -17.63 11.38
N ILE A 170 11.89 -18.33 12.44
CA ILE A 170 11.70 -19.81 12.41
C ILE A 170 10.50 -20.19 11.54
N GLU A 171 9.43 -19.40 11.54
CA GLU A 171 8.21 -19.68 10.78
C GLU A 171 8.34 -19.29 9.30
N GLY A 172 9.28 -18.39 8.99
CA GLY A 172 9.44 -17.85 7.66
C GLY A 172 8.29 -16.91 7.25
N ARG A 173 8.45 -16.26 6.09
CA ARG A 173 7.33 -15.55 5.47
C ARG A 173 6.33 -16.57 4.89
N PRO A 174 5.01 -16.41 5.12
CA PRO A 174 4.02 -17.26 4.48
C PRO A 174 4.19 -17.28 2.95
N LYS A 175 4.14 -18.47 2.34
CA LYS A 175 4.36 -18.63 0.89
C LYS A 175 3.30 -17.89 0.04
N ASN A 176 2.14 -17.66 0.62
CA ASN A 176 1.03 -16.94 -0.01
C ASN A 176 1.04 -15.43 0.24
N VAL A 177 2.08 -14.86 0.86
CA VAL A 177 2.20 -13.41 1.12
C VAL A 177 3.47 -12.86 0.49
N ILE A 178 3.36 -11.72 -0.19
CA ILE A 178 4.47 -10.91 -0.67
C ILE A 178 4.34 -9.50 -0.10
N PHE A 179 5.44 -8.89 0.35
CA PHE A 179 5.41 -7.57 0.97
C PHE A 179 5.91 -6.49 0.00
N TYR A 180 5.07 -5.49 -0.26
CA TYR A 180 5.41 -4.32 -1.05
C TYR A 180 5.33 -3.08 -0.18
N ALA A 181 6.36 -2.25 -0.25
CA ALA A 181 6.39 -0.98 0.47
C ALA A 181 6.75 0.17 -0.46
N THR A 182 6.22 1.35 -0.17
CA THR A 182 6.71 2.58 -0.79
C THR A 182 7.44 3.43 0.23
N SER A 183 8.39 4.23 -0.22
CA SER A 183 9.10 5.20 0.63
C SER A 183 9.48 6.44 -0.17
N ASN A 184 9.45 7.58 0.48
CA ASN A 184 10.00 8.81 -0.09
C ASN A 184 11.52 8.91 0.11
N ARG A 185 12.12 7.94 0.80
CA ARG A 185 13.57 7.84 1.07
C ARG A 185 14.12 6.57 0.42
N ARG A 186 15.36 6.64 -0.10
CA ARG A 186 16.06 5.48 -0.62
C ARG A 186 16.34 4.45 0.47
N HIS A 187 16.75 4.92 1.63
CA HIS A 187 16.89 4.13 2.85
C HIS A 187 15.74 4.46 3.77
N LEU A 188 15.11 3.46 4.35
CA LEU A 188 13.89 3.60 5.17
C LEU A 188 14.09 4.46 6.43
N MET A 189 15.33 4.82 6.77
CA MET A 189 15.69 5.63 7.92
C MET A 189 16.27 7.01 7.55
N ALA A 190 16.17 7.99 8.45
CA ALA A 190 16.60 9.36 8.22
C ALA A 190 18.12 9.48 8.04
N ARG A 191 18.56 10.32 7.08
CA ARG A 191 19.98 10.55 6.75
C ARG A 191 20.79 11.16 7.90
N ASP A 192 20.19 12.07 8.65
CA ASP A 192 20.81 12.78 9.78
C ASP A 192 21.26 11.83 10.91
N MET A 193 20.66 10.64 10.96
CA MET A 193 21.08 9.58 11.88
C MET A 193 22.40 8.94 11.45
N ILE A 194 22.59 8.77 10.14
CA ILE A 194 23.80 8.16 9.57
C ILE A 194 25.00 9.09 9.74
N GLU A 195 24.78 10.41 9.67
CA GLU A 195 25.85 11.42 9.80
C GLU A 195 26.19 11.74 11.27
N ASN A 196 25.20 11.82 12.17
CA ASN A 196 25.42 12.11 13.58
C ASN A 196 26.04 10.92 14.35
N GLU A 197 25.67 9.69 14.02
CA GLU A 197 26.29 8.50 14.64
C GLU A 197 27.74 8.29 14.17
N ARG A 198 28.12 8.76 12.97
CA ARG A 198 29.51 8.77 12.50
C ARG A 198 30.41 9.74 13.30
N SER A 199 29.82 10.76 13.92
CA SER A 199 30.57 11.80 14.63
C SER A 199 30.74 11.57 16.14
N THR A 200 29.91 10.72 16.78
CA THR A 200 29.84 10.64 18.25
C THR A 200 30.04 9.24 18.85
N ALA A 201 30.06 8.16 18.08
CA ALA A 201 30.14 6.81 18.61
C ALA A 201 31.54 6.17 18.45
N ILE A 202 31.98 5.45 19.46
CA ILE A 202 33.23 4.65 19.46
C ILE A 202 33.15 3.49 18.43
N ASN A 203 31.93 3.07 18.02
CA ASN A 203 31.64 2.17 16.90
C ASN A 203 30.39 2.59 16.15
N PRO A 204 30.48 3.56 15.22
CA PRO A 204 29.32 4.03 14.42
C PRO A 204 28.79 2.99 13.43
N SER A 205 29.57 1.94 13.14
CA SER A 205 29.32 1.00 12.04
C SER A 205 28.15 0.07 12.27
N GLU A 206 27.98 -0.50 13.46
CA GLU A 206 26.99 -1.56 13.69
C GLU A 206 25.54 -1.07 13.62
N ALA A 207 25.21 0.06 14.25
CA ALA A 207 23.85 0.59 14.23
C ALA A 207 23.46 1.13 12.85
N VAL A 208 24.42 1.69 12.11
CA VAL A 208 24.23 2.15 10.72
C VAL A 208 24.08 0.97 9.77
N GLU A 209 24.91 -0.05 9.92
CA GLU A 209 24.80 -1.28 9.12
C GLU A 209 23.50 -2.03 9.38
N GLU A 210 23.03 -2.09 10.62
CA GLU A 210 21.76 -2.71 10.95
C GLU A 210 20.56 -2.00 10.32
N LYS A 211 20.62 -0.66 10.23
CA LYS A 211 19.56 0.19 9.68
C LYS A 211 19.57 0.24 8.15
N VAL A 212 20.73 0.24 7.51
CA VAL A 212 20.85 0.10 6.04
C VAL A 212 20.36 -1.29 5.61
N SER A 213 20.69 -2.29 6.41
CA SER A 213 20.35 -3.68 6.16
C SER A 213 18.85 -3.98 6.10
N LEU A 214 17.96 -3.14 6.68
CA LEU A 214 16.51 -3.34 6.53
C LEU A 214 16.04 -3.19 5.08
N SER A 215 16.57 -2.19 4.39
CA SER A 215 16.24 -2.00 2.98
C SER A 215 16.75 -3.13 2.11
N ASP A 216 17.93 -3.67 2.41
CA ASP A 216 18.58 -4.76 1.64
C ASP A 216 17.80 -6.08 1.70
N ARG A 217 16.88 -6.22 2.67
CA ARG A 217 15.99 -7.39 2.78
C ARG A 217 14.85 -7.40 1.75
N PHE A 218 14.64 -6.28 1.07
CA PHE A 218 13.78 -6.26 -0.10
C PHE A 218 14.60 -6.75 -1.30
N GLY A 219 14.23 -7.87 -1.87
CA GLY A 219 14.95 -8.43 -3.01
C GLY A 219 14.73 -7.65 -4.31
N LEU A 220 13.77 -6.72 -4.33
CA LEU A 220 13.47 -5.86 -5.47
C LEU A 220 13.43 -4.40 -5.04
N TRP A 221 14.29 -3.57 -5.65
CA TRP A 221 14.37 -2.14 -5.42
C TRP A 221 14.03 -1.38 -6.68
N LEU A 222 12.98 -0.55 -6.61
CA LEU A 222 12.54 0.26 -7.74
C LEU A 222 12.65 1.74 -7.39
N GLY A 223 13.54 2.45 -8.09
CA GLY A 223 13.74 3.88 -7.94
C GLY A 223 12.76 4.68 -8.80
N PHE A 224 12.17 5.71 -8.21
CA PHE A 224 11.26 6.66 -8.87
C PHE A 224 11.85 8.07 -8.77
N HIS A 225 12.27 8.61 -9.90
CA HIS A 225 12.91 9.92 -9.98
C HIS A 225 11.91 11.02 -10.33
N ASN A 226 12.33 12.26 -10.13
CA ASN A 226 11.54 13.40 -10.59
C ASN A 226 11.28 13.28 -12.09
N ILE A 227 10.06 13.58 -12.50
CA ILE A 227 9.66 13.52 -13.91
C ILE A 227 10.14 14.76 -14.68
N SER A 228 10.51 14.56 -15.94
CA SER A 228 10.82 15.64 -16.86
C SER A 228 9.57 16.44 -17.23
N GLN A 229 9.74 17.58 -17.90
CA GLN A 229 8.62 18.34 -18.42
C GLN A 229 7.85 17.55 -19.47
N ASP A 230 8.54 16.82 -20.33
CA ASP A 230 7.93 16.03 -21.42
C ASP A 230 7.05 14.91 -20.83
N VAL A 231 7.57 14.14 -19.85
CA VAL A 231 6.79 13.13 -19.15
C VAL A 231 5.59 13.75 -18.41
N TYR A 232 5.73 14.96 -17.85
CA TYR A 232 4.63 15.65 -17.22
C TYR A 232 3.52 15.99 -18.23
N PHE A 233 3.89 16.40 -19.44
CA PHE A 233 2.92 16.64 -20.51
C PHE A 233 2.27 15.35 -21.00
N GLU A 234 3.04 14.27 -21.20
CA GLU A 234 2.49 12.95 -21.53
C GLU A 234 1.43 12.49 -20.53
N ILE A 235 1.66 12.71 -19.22
CA ILE A 235 0.68 12.40 -18.17
C ILE A 235 -0.60 13.22 -18.36
N ILE A 236 -0.47 14.52 -18.60
CA ILE A 236 -1.61 15.43 -18.76
C ILE A 236 -2.40 15.10 -20.03
N GLU A 237 -1.73 14.85 -21.14
CA GLU A 237 -2.36 14.44 -22.40
C GLU A 237 -3.09 13.10 -22.23
N GLY A 238 -2.48 12.15 -21.52
CA GLY A 238 -3.10 10.88 -21.18
C GLY A 238 -4.41 11.07 -20.42
N TYR A 239 -4.41 11.88 -19.39
CA TYR A 239 -5.62 12.22 -18.63
C TYR A 239 -6.64 13.00 -19.48
N ALA A 240 -6.21 13.99 -20.26
CA ALA A 240 -7.09 14.77 -21.12
C ALA A 240 -7.82 13.87 -22.11
N LYS A 241 -7.12 12.93 -22.73
CA LYS A 241 -7.69 11.93 -23.62
C LYS A 241 -8.67 11.00 -22.91
N GLU A 242 -8.31 10.47 -21.74
CA GLU A 242 -9.13 9.55 -20.96
C GLU A 242 -10.46 10.17 -20.55
N PHE A 243 -10.42 11.43 -20.10
CA PHE A 243 -11.62 12.15 -19.63
C PHE A 243 -12.28 13.01 -20.71
N GLY A 244 -11.85 12.89 -21.97
CA GLY A 244 -12.44 13.63 -23.09
C GLY A 244 -12.33 15.13 -22.94
N ILE A 245 -11.24 15.64 -22.35
CA ILE A 245 -10.96 17.08 -22.24
C ILE A 245 -10.48 17.57 -23.61
N ASP A 246 -11.32 18.36 -24.26
CA ASP A 246 -11.07 18.88 -25.61
C ASP A 246 -10.53 20.32 -25.51
N ILE A 247 -9.19 20.40 -25.35
CA ILE A 247 -8.43 21.66 -25.35
C ILE A 247 -7.25 21.47 -26.32
N PRO A 248 -6.91 22.47 -27.15
CA PRO A 248 -5.72 22.40 -27.99
C PRO A 248 -4.46 22.10 -27.15
N THR A 249 -3.62 21.17 -27.63
CA THR A 249 -2.43 20.69 -26.90
C THR A 249 -1.52 21.82 -26.46
N GLU A 250 -1.31 22.83 -27.33
CA GLU A 250 -0.46 23.99 -26.98
C GLU A 250 -1.02 24.82 -25.81
N GLU A 251 -2.34 25.03 -25.79
CA GLU A 251 -3.02 25.70 -24.69
C GLU A 251 -2.97 24.89 -23.41
N LEU A 252 -3.22 23.58 -23.50
CA LEU A 252 -3.15 22.66 -22.37
C LEU A 252 -1.75 22.66 -21.74
N HIS A 253 -0.70 22.62 -22.56
CA HIS A 253 0.69 22.69 -22.10
C HIS A 253 1.04 24.05 -21.48
N ALA A 254 0.56 25.15 -22.06
CA ALA A 254 0.80 26.49 -21.52
C ALA A 254 0.20 26.62 -20.12
N ARG A 255 -1.06 26.25 -19.96
CA ARG A 255 -1.79 26.23 -18.67
C ARG A 255 -1.11 25.27 -17.66
N ALA A 256 -0.67 24.11 -18.10
CA ALA A 256 0.01 23.14 -17.27
C ALA A 256 1.37 23.65 -16.76
N LYS A 257 2.12 24.41 -17.58
CA LYS A 257 3.36 25.08 -17.14
C LYS A 257 3.08 26.11 -16.05
N GLU A 258 2.09 26.96 -16.26
CA GLU A 258 1.70 27.97 -15.27
C GLU A 258 1.27 27.33 -13.95
N TRP A 259 0.50 26.23 -14.01
CA TRP A 259 0.10 25.47 -12.83
C TRP A 259 1.31 24.94 -12.02
N THR A 260 2.37 24.46 -12.69
CA THR A 260 3.56 23.98 -12.01
C THR A 260 4.37 25.07 -11.31
N VAL A 261 4.35 26.31 -11.81
CA VAL A 261 5.04 27.44 -11.18
C VAL A 261 4.46 27.70 -9.78
N THR A 262 3.15 27.67 -9.65
CA THR A 262 2.47 27.88 -8.36
C THR A 262 2.60 26.71 -7.39
N ARG A 263 2.81 25.48 -7.90
CA ARG A 263 2.91 24.25 -7.07
C ARG A 263 4.34 23.80 -6.78
N GLY A 264 5.35 24.43 -7.41
CA GLY A 264 6.77 24.19 -7.16
C GLY A 264 7.30 22.82 -7.58
N SER A 265 6.51 21.98 -8.26
CA SER A 265 6.94 20.63 -8.68
C SER A 265 6.16 20.10 -9.88
N ARG A 266 6.81 19.17 -10.60
CA ARG A 266 6.17 18.35 -11.63
C ARG A 266 6.03 16.93 -11.10
N SER A 267 4.80 16.42 -11.01
CA SER A 267 4.55 15.08 -10.54
C SER A 267 3.18 14.59 -11.05
N GLY A 268 2.92 13.28 -11.03
CA GLY A 268 1.63 12.73 -11.38
C GLY A 268 0.50 13.27 -10.51
N ARG A 269 0.76 13.58 -9.23
CA ARG A 269 -0.21 14.23 -8.33
C ARG A 269 -0.56 15.64 -8.81
N VAL A 270 0.44 16.42 -9.19
CA VAL A 270 0.24 17.80 -9.69
C VAL A 270 -0.48 17.77 -11.04
N ALA A 271 -0.16 16.81 -11.91
CA ALA A 271 -0.88 16.59 -13.17
C ALA A 271 -2.35 16.25 -12.93
N TRP A 272 -2.64 15.36 -11.99
CA TRP A 272 -4.01 15.01 -11.63
C TRP A 272 -4.81 16.21 -11.10
N GLN A 273 -4.21 16.99 -10.18
CA GLN A 273 -4.82 18.21 -9.65
C GLN A 273 -5.12 19.24 -10.75
N PHE A 274 -4.20 19.38 -11.71
CA PHE A 274 -4.41 20.25 -12.86
C PHE A 274 -5.58 19.78 -13.73
N ILE A 275 -5.67 18.49 -14.02
CA ILE A 275 -6.76 17.92 -14.82
C ILE A 275 -8.11 18.06 -14.10
N GLN A 276 -8.15 17.90 -12.77
CA GLN A 276 -9.37 18.14 -11.98
C GLN A 276 -9.87 19.59 -12.11
N GLU A 277 -8.95 20.56 -12.04
CA GLU A 277 -9.28 21.98 -12.22
C GLU A 277 -9.84 22.24 -13.61
N VAL A 278 -9.14 21.79 -14.64
CA VAL A 278 -9.55 21.96 -16.05
C VAL A 278 -10.90 21.29 -16.31
N ALA A 279 -11.11 20.08 -15.80
CA ALA A 279 -12.40 19.38 -15.96
C ALA A 279 -13.55 20.15 -15.25
N GLY A 280 -13.29 20.67 -14.04
CA GLY A 280 -14.24 21.48 -13.30
C GLY A 280 -14.63 22.75 -14.04
N GLU A 281 -13.68 23.48 -14.63
CA GLU A 281 -13.94 24.66 -15.46
C GLU A 281 -14.81 24.34 -16.69
N LEU A 282 -14.62 23.14 -17.27
CA LEU A 282 -15.40 22.67 -18.42
C LEU A 282 -16.73 22.01 -18.02
N GLY A 283 -17.05 21.93 -16.73
CA GLY A 283 -18.25 21.26 -16.23
C GLY A 283 -18.27 19.75 -16.48
N LYS A 284 -17.09 19.10 -16.58
CA LYS A 284 -16.96 17.67 -16.80
C LYS A 284 -16.70 16.93 -15.48
N SER A 285 -17.37 15.78 -15.30
CA SER A 285 -17.06 14.82 -14.25
C SER A 285 -15.88 13.92 -14.71
N ILE A 286 -14.98 13.64 -13.78
CA ILE A 286 -13.81 12.78 -14.00
C ILE A 286 -13.72 11.68 -12.91
N ASP A 287 -14.87 11.10 -12.55
CA ASP A 287 -14.99 10.02 -11.58
C ASP A 287 -14.50 8.68 -12.15
#